data_6557d6cab9c35a6885bb32ff2131d417
#
_entry.id   6557d6cab9c35a6885bb32ff2131d417
#
_cell.length_a   1.000
_cell.length_b   1.000
_cell.length_c   1.000
_cell.angle_alpha   90.00
_cell.angle_beta   90.00
_cell.angle_gamma   90.00
#
_symmetry.space_group_name_H-M   'P 1'
#
loop_
_entity.id
_entity.type
_entity.pdbx_description
1 polymer ?
#
loop_
_entity_poly.entity_id
_entity_poly.type
_entity_poly.pdbx_seq_one_letter_code
_entity_poly.pdbx_strand_id
1 'polypeptide(L)'
;MMARNIQAPATSSMGRLFDAMAFWCGFDGVAGCEGHAAMMLESWAAAVSGEEMPGEPYEWVMHEEGGLLELDWRPMLKAVDDDLLRGVSRGCIARKFHESLVNLAFDVAERFSLDRLVLGGGCFQNAFLLEGLAGMAQSRRCQLSLPQRVPCNDGGISLGQAAAVVRQWKG
;
A
#
# COMPACT_ATOMS: atom_id res chain seq x y z
N MET A 1 3.74 26.31 1.48
CA MET A 1 4.66 25.44 0.74
C MET A 1 3.96 24.76 -0.40
N MET A 2 2.88 24.00 -0.21
CA MET A 2 2.14 23.29 -1.29
C MET A 2 1.64 24.22 -2.41
N ALA A 3 0.98 25.34 -2.07
CA ALA A 3 0.48 26.28 -3.08
C ALA A 3 1.55 26.96 -3.97
N ARG A 4 2.84 26.83 -3.61
CA ARG A 4 3.98 27.37 -4.36
C ARG A 4 4.91 26.29 -4.90
N ASN A 5 4.56 25.00 -4.81
CA ASN A 5 5.38 23.84 -5.18
C ASN A 5 6.81 23.86 -4.60
N ILE A 6 7.01 24.50 -3.42
CA ILE A 6 8.32 24.59 -2.80
C ILE A 6 8.53 23.32 -1.97
N GLN A 7 9.48 22.48 -2.38
CA GLN A 7 9.84 21.21 -1.74
C GLN A 7 8.67 20.22 -1.57
N ALA A 8 7.67 20.31 -2.43
CA ALA A 8 6.49 19.44 -2.43
C ALA A 8 6.18 18.95 -3.86
N PRO A 9 7.07 18.14 -4.47
CA PRO A 9 6.81 17.56 -5.78
C PRO A 9 5.62 16.60 -5.71
N ALA A 10 4.81 16.57 -6.77
CA ALA A 10 3.76 15.57 -6.90
C ALA A 10 4.39 14.17 -7.00
N THR A 11 3.76 13.19 -6.38
CA THR A 11 4.23 11.79 -6.37
C THR A 11 3.04 10.84 -6.44
N SER A 12 3.22 9.72 -7.14
CA SER A 12 2.31 8.57 -7.15
C SER A 12 2.83 7.39 -6.30
N SER A 13 3.86 7.63 -5.48
CA SER A 13 4.49 6.59 -4.67
C SER A 13 3.58 6.11 -3.55
N MET A 14 3.28 4.81 -3.52
CA MET A 14 2.56 4.17 -2.43
C MET A 14 3.32 4.31 -1.10
N GLY A 15 4.64 4.23 -1.10
CA GLY A 15 5.47 4.44 0.10
C GLY A 15 5.26 5.83 0.71
N ARG A 16 5.10 6.87 -0.11
CA ARG A 16 4.79 8.23 0.38
C ARG A 16 3.39 8.33 0.97
N LEU A 17 2.45 7.53 0.48
CA LEU A 17 1.12 7.44 1.07
C LEU A 17 1.18 6.78 2.47
N PHE A 18 1.98 5.72 2.63
CA PHE A 18 2.24 5.13 3.96
C PHE A 18 2.83 6.15 4.94
N ASP A 19 3.82 6.94 4.50
CA ASP A 19 4.40 7.98 5.36
C ASP A 19 3.38 9.04 5.75
N ALA A 20 2.56 9.49 4.81
CA ALA A 20 1.49 10.45 5.06
C ALA A 20 0.46 9.90 6.05
N MET A 21 0.03 8.65 5.89
CA MET A 21 -0.90 7.99 6.79
C MET A 21 -0.33 7.83 8.20
N ALA A 22 0.93 7.42 8.33
CA ALA A 22 1.58 7.32 9.63
C ALA A 22 1.63 8.67 10.34
N PHE A 23 2.02 9.74 9.63
CA PHE A 23 2.00 11.10 10.16
C PHE A 23 0.59 11.52 10.61
N TRP A 24 -0.43 11.26 9.80
CA TRP A 24 -1.83 11.55 10.12
C TRP A 24 -2.31 10.81 11.38
N CYS A 25 -1.88 9.57 11.55
CA CYS A 25 -2.15 8.77 12.75
C CYS A 25 -1.28 9.15 13.97
N GLY A 26 -0.48 10.22 13.88
CA GLY A 26 0.29 10.78 14.99
C GLY A 26 1.73 10.28 15.10
N PHE A 27 2.33 9.80 14.01
CA PHE A 27 3.78 9.63 13.94
C PHE A 27 4.41 11.01 13.78
N ASP A 28 5.00 11.52 14.85
CA ASP A 28 5.65 12.84 14.94
C ASP A 28 7.17 12.75 14.99
N GLY A 29 7.70 11.52 14.90
CA GLY A 29 9.12 11.25 15.03
C GLY A 29 9.92 11.61 13.79
N VAL A 30 11.21 11.87 14.00
CA VAL A 30 12.19 11.88 12.92
C VAL A 30 12.40 10.44 12.48
N ALA A 31 12.24 10.16 11.19
CA ALA A 31 12.49 8.83 10.66
C ALA A 31 13.96 8.42 10.91
N GLY A 32 14.18 7.38 11.69
CA GLY A 32 15.51 6.86 12.00
C GLY A 32 16.11 6.03 10.87
N CYS A 33 15.27 5.58 9.93
CA CYS A 33 15.65 4.81 8.75
C CYS A 33 14.55 4.94 7.67
N GLU A 34 14.87 4.50 6.46
CA GLU A 34 13.89 4.43 5.38
C GLU A 34 12.75 3.47 5.75
N GLY A 35 11.51 3.89 5.49
CA GLY A 35 10.31 3.11 5.80
C GLY A 35 9.91 3.08 7.28
N HIS A 36 10.57 3.81 8.19
CA HIS A 36 10.26 3.82 9.62
C HIS A 36 8.79 4.14 9.89
N ALA A 37 8.24 5.17 9.24
CA ALA A 37 6.84 5.55 9.38
C ALA A 37 5.89 4.42 8.94
N ALA A 38 6.20 3.75 7.82
CA ALA A 38 5.44 2.60 7.32
C ALA A 38 5.50 1.41 8.29
N MET A 39 6.67 1.12 8.89
CA MET A 39 6.82 0.07 9.91
C MET A 39 6.01 0.37 11.18
N MET A 40 5.95 1.64 11.59
CA MET A 40 5.11 2.05 12.73
C MET A 40 3.63 1.84 12.43
N LEU A 41 3.19 2.18 11.23
CA LEU A 41 1.80 1.97 10.81
C LEU A 41 1.44 0.48 10.78
N GLU A 42 2.34 -0.37 10.27
CA GLU A 42 2.20 -1.83 10.31
C GLU A 42 2.11 -2.36 11.74
N SER A 43 3.00 -1.91 12.63
CA SER A 43 3.00 -2.29 14.04
C SER A 43 1.68 -1.92 14.73
N TRP A 44 1.14 -0.73 14.46
CA TRP A 44 -0.15 -0.33 15.02
C TRP A 44 -1.29 -1.20 14.49
N ALA A 45 -1.30 -1.51 13.20
CA ALA A 45 -2.31 -2.39 12.60
C ALA A 45 -2.28 -3.79 13.20
N ALA A 46 -1.08 -4.35 13.41
CA ALA A 46 -0.88 -5.67 13.99
C ALA A 46 -1.21 -5.75 15.50
N ALA A 47 -1.10 -4.61 16.22
CA ALA A 47 -1.37 -4.55 17.65
C ALA A 47 -2.86 -4.55 18.00
N VAL A 48 -3.75 -4.35 17.03
CA VAL A 48 -5.21 -4.38 17.26
C VAL A 48 -5.62 -5.80 17.66
N SER A 49 -6.17 -5.95 18.87
CA SER A 49 -6.59 -7.23 19.42
C SER A 49 -7.83 -7.07 20.31
N GLY A 50 -8.51 -8.18 20.57
CA GLY A 50 -9.62 -8.24 21.50
C GLY A 50 -10.92 -7.69 20.94
N GLU A 51 -11.64 -6.89 21.74
CA GLU A 51 -12.95 -6.35 21.40
C GLU A 51 -12.93 -5.13 20.48
N GLU A 52 -11.73 -4.61 20.18
CA GLU A 52 -11.57 -3.46 19.31
C GLU A 52 -11.79 -3.86 17.85
N MET A 53 -12.96 -3.53 17.32
CA MET A 53 -13.32 -3.81 15.93
C MET A 53 -12.90 -2.64 15.04
N PRO A 54 -12.05 -2.87 14.01
CA PRO A 54 -11.56 -1.78 13.16
C PRO A 54 -12.65 -1.12 12.30
N GLY A 55 -13.77 -1.79 12.09
CA GLY A 55 -14.82 -1.35 11.15
C GLY A 55 -14.48 -1.72 9.70
N GLU A 56 -15.26 -1.19 8.75
CA GLU A 56 -15.06 -1.45 7.33
C GLU A 56 -13.81 -0.73 6.78
N PRO A 57 -13.11 -1.32 5.80
CA PRO A 57 -12.03 -0.68 5.08
C PRO A 57 -12.48 0.64 4.43
N TYR A 58 -11.53 1.53 4.17
CA TYR A 58 -11.81 2.79 3.47
C TYR A 58 -12.04 2.55 1.98
N GLU A 59 -12.94 3.33 1.41
CA GLU A 59 -13.23 3.27 -0.02
C GLU A 59 -12.21 4.06 -0.85
N TRP A 60 -11.93 3.56 -2.06
CA TRP A 60 -11.16 4.22 -3.09
C TRP A 60 -12.09 4.62 -4.24
N VAL A 61 -11.75 5.71 -4.90
CA VAL A 61 -12.43 6.10 -6.13
C VAL A 61 -11.50 5.87 -7.32
N MET A 62 -11.99 5.18 -8.33
CA MET A 62 -11.25 4.91 -9.56
C MET A 62 -11.80 5.83 -10.66
N HIS A 63 -10.93 6.61 -11.28
CA HIS A 63 -11.23 7.44 -12.43
C HIS A 63 -10.47 6.92 -13.65
N GLU A 64 -11.12 6.89 -14.80
CA GLU A 64 -10.46 6.54 -16.05
C GLU A 64 -10.41 7.79 -16.95
N GLU A 65 -9.21 8.27 -17.20
CA GLU A 65 -8.96 9.45 -18.06
C GLU A 65 -7.82 9.15 -19.02
N GLY A 66 -8.05 9.38 -20.32
CA GLY A 66 -7.01 9.18 -21.34
C GLY A 66 -6.47 7.75 -21.46
N GLY A 67 -7.23 6.73 -21.05
CA GLY A 67 -6.80 5.33 -21.01
C GLY A 67 -5.92 4.97 -19.82
N LEU A 68 -5.78 5.87 -18.86
CA LEU A 68 -5.10 5.64 -17.58
C LEU A 68 -6.14 5.50 -16.48
N LEU A 69 -5.99 4.48 -15.62
CA LEU A 69 -6.78 4.33 -14.40
C LEU A 69 -6.08 5.08 -13.27
N GLU A 70 -6.71 6.14 -12.79
CA GLU A 70 -6.25 6.89 -11.62
C GLU A 70 -7.00 6.41 -10.36
N LEU A 71 -6.23 6.16 -9.30
CA LEU A 71 -6.74 5.75 -7.99
C LEU A 71 -6.74 6.97 -7.07
N ASP A 72 -7.93 7.51 -6.79
CA ASP A 72 -8.08 8.70 -5.95
C ASP A 72 -8.16 8.30 -4.47
N TRP A 73 -7.14 8.67 -3.72
CA TRP A 73 -7.03 8.44 -2.28
C TRP A 73 -7.69 9.52 -1.41
N ARG A 74 -8.14 10.63 -2.00
CA ARG A 74 -8.72 11.77 -1.24
C ARG A 74 -9.97 11.40 -0.43
N PRO A 75 -10.91 10.58 -0.94
CA PRO A 75 -12.05 10.11 -0.14
C PRO A 75 -11.61 9.30 1.08
N MET A 76 -10.59 8.45 0.94
CA MET A 76 -10.01 7.70 2.05
C MET A 76 -9.46 8.63 3.14
N LEU A 77 -8.68 9.67 2.77
CA LEU A 77 -8.15 10.61 3.76
C LEU A 77 -9.26 11.35 4.52
N LYS A 78 -10.34 11.71 3.84
CA LYS A 78 -11.50 12.32 4.50
C LYS A 78 -12.13 11.38 5.53
N ALA A 79 -12.27 10.10 5.20
CA ALA A 79 -12.78 9.10 6.13
C ALA A 79 -11.85 8.85 7.32
N VAL A 80 -10.53 8.95 7.10
CA VAL A 80 -9.53 8.91 8.18
C VAL A 80 -9.68 10.11 9.12
N ASP A 81 -9.86 11.31 8.58
CA ASP A 81 -10.15 12.50 9.40
C ASP A 81 -11.40 12.33 10.26
N ASP A 82 -12.47 11.81 9.68
CA ASP A 82 -13.72 11.54 10.39
C ASP A 82 -13.51 10.50 11.51
N ASP A 83 -12.71 9.47 11.29
CA ASP A 83 -12.37 8.48 12.31
C ASP A 83 -11.52 9.07 13.44
N LEU A 84 -10.54 9.90 13.13
CA LEU A 84 -9.72 10.63 14.12
C LEU A 84 -10.58 11.54 14.98
N LEU A 85 -11.52 12.27 14.37
CA LEU A 85 -12.45 13.14 15.10
C LEU A 85 -13.39 12.37 16.01
N ARG A 86 -13.76 11.13 15.66
CA ARG A 86 -14.56 10.22 16.51
C ARG A 86 -13.74 9.54 17.60
N GLY A 87 -12.43 9.72 17.62
CA GLY A 87 -11.54 9.07 18.59
C GLY A 87 -11.26 7.60 18.30
N VAL A 88 -11.42 7.15 17.04
CA VAL A 88 -11.01 5.81 16.62
C VAL A 88 -9.51 5.65 16.84
N SER A 89 -9.11 4.51 17.39
CA SER A 89 -7.70 4.28 17.69
C SER A 89 -6.83 4.27 16.43
N ARG A 90 -5.58 4.71 16.57
CA ARG A 90 -4.60 4.67 15.48
C ARG A 90 -4.38 3.27 14.94
N GLY A 91 -4.51 2.25 15.78
CA GLY A 91 -4.40 0.86 15.38
C GLY A 91 -5.53 0.45 14.43
N CYS A 92 -6.77 0.77 14.78
CA CYS A 92 -7.93 0.52 13.91
C CYS A 92 -7.83 1.27 12.58
N ILE A 93 -7.41 2.54 12.61
CA ILE A 93 -7.21 3.33 11.38
C ILE A 93 -6.11 2.71 10.51
N ALA A 94 -4.99 2.34 11.10
CA ALA A 94 -3.89 1.69 10.39
C ALA A 94 -4.32 0.35 9.78
N ARG A 95 -5.09 -0.45 10.51
CA ARG A 95 -5.62 -1.72 10.02
C ARG A 95 -6.58 -1.51 8.86
N LYS A 96 -7.56 -0.62 8.99
CA LYS A 96 -8.49 -0.25 7.90
C LYS A 96 -7.73 0.19 6.64
N PHE A 97 -6.67 1.01 6.81
CA PHE A 97 -5.83 1.45 5.70
C PHE A 97 -5.17 0.27 4.96
N HIS A 98 -4.55 -0.67 5.69
CA HIS A 98 -3.95 -1.85 5.07
C HIS A 98 -4.99 -2.73 4.36
N GLU A 99 -6.13 -2.97 5.00
CA GLU A 99 -7.23 -3.74 4.41
C GLU A 99 -7.79 -3.04 3.15
N SER A 100 -7.84 -1.71 3.14
CA SER A 100 -8.22 -0.93 1.96
C SER A 100 -7.26 -1.13 0.80
N LEU A 101 -5.95 -1.20 1.05
CA LEU A 101 -4.95 -1.49 0.02
C LEU A 101 -5.06 -2.91 -0.51
N VAL A 102 -5.38 -3.88 0.36
CA VAL A 102 -5.65 -5.26 -0.05
C VAL A 102 -6.84 -5.29 -1.00
N ASN A 103 -7.97 -4.68 -0.62
CA ASN A 103 -9.17 -4.62 -1.47
C ASN A 103 -8.87 -3.95 -2.81
N LEU A 104 -8.19 -2.80 -2.78
CA LEU A 104 -7.82 -2.05 -3.98
C LEU A 104 -7.04 -2.91 -5.00
N ALA A 105 -6.06 -3.71 -4.53
CA ALA A 105 -5.27 -4.55 -5.41
C ALA A 105 -6.15 -5.56 -6.19
N PHE A 106 -7.15 -6.14 -5.52
CA PHE A 106 -8.07 -7.09 -6.16
C PHE A 106 -9.15 -6.40 -6.99
N ASP A 107 -9.62 -5.23 -6.58
CA ASP A 107 -10.61 -4.47 -7.36
C ASP A 107 -10.00 -3.99 -8.70
N VAL A 108 -8.72 -3.59 -8.68
CA VAL A 108 -7.97 -3.29 -9.91
C VAL A 108 -7.79 -4.55 -10.77
N ALA A 109 -7.42 -5.70 -10.17
CA ALA A 109 -7.29 -6.95 -10.91
C ALA A 109 -8.61 -7.36 -11.57
N GLU A 110 -9.71 -7.26 -10.86
CA GLU A 110 -11.05 -7.56 -11.36
C GLU A 110 -11.46 -6.62 -12.49
N ARG A 111 -11.18 -5.31 -12.34
CA ARG A 111 -11.45 -4.30 -13.39
C ARG A 111 -10.78 -4.64 -14.72
N PHE A 112 -9.60 -5.26 -14.68
CA PHE A 112 -8.86 -5.71 -15.86
C PHE A 112 -9.04 -7.21 -16.17
N SER A 113 -9.93 -7.91 -15.48
CA SER A 113 -10.18 -9.36 -15.64
C SER A 113 -8.89 -10.19 -15.49
N LEU A 114 -8.04 -9.82 -14.53
CA LEU A 114 -6.77 -10.52 -14.26
C LEU A 114 -6.97 -11.52 -13.12
N ASP A 115 -6.44 -12.74 -13.34
CA ASP A 115 -6.45 -13.83 -12.37
C ASP A 115 -5.09 -14.04 -11.68
N ARG A 116 -4.12 -13.16 -11.98
CA ARG A 116 -2.77 -13.21 -11.43
C ARG A 116 -2.24 -11.84 -11.03
N LEU A 117 -1.71 -11.77 -9.82
CA LEU A 117 -1.00 -10.61 -9.29
C LEU A 117 0.47 -10.96 -9.04
N VAL A 118 1.37 -10.08 -9.48
CA VAL A 118 2.81 -10.17 -9.18
C VAL A 118 3.16 -8.95 -8.33
N LEU A 119 3.68 -9.20 -7.13
CA LEU A 119 4.00 -8.15 -6.18
C LEU A 119 5.49 -7.79 -6.26
N GLY A 120 5.79 -6.49 -6.38
CA GLY A 120 7.15 -5.94 -6.40
C GLY A 120 7.18 -4.54 -5.83
N GLY A 121 8.28 -4.17 -5.19
CA GLY A 121 8.45 -2.88 -4.51
C GLY A 121 8.54 -2.99 -2.99
N GLY A 122 9.12 -1.96 -2.35
CA GLY A 122 9.41 -1.94 -0.91
C GLY A 122 8.19 -2.08 -0.01
N CYS A 123 6.99 -1.67 -0.45
CA CYS A 123 5.75 -1.80 0.31
C CYS A 123 5.40 -3.26 0.63
N PHE A 124 5.87 -4.22 -0.19
CA PHE A 124 5.64 -5.65 0.05
C PHE A 124 6.63 -6.30 1.02
N GLN A 125 7.43 -5.51 1.73
CA GLN A 125 8.13 -5.92 2.95
C GLN A 125 7.22 -5.89 4.18
N ASN A 126 6.05 -5.24 4.07
CA ASN A 126 5.03 -5.17 5.11
C ASN A 126 4.31 -6.52 5.22
N ALA A 127 4.52 -7.22 6.34
CA ALA A 127 3.97 -8.55 6.57
C ALA A 127 2.45 -8.53 6.69
N PHE A 128 1.89 -7.52 7.38
CA PHE A 128 0.44 -7.38 7.53
C PHE A 128 -0.26 -7.24 6.17
N LEU A 129 0.31 -6.43 5.27
CA LEU A 129 -0.19 -6.27 3.91
C LEU A 129 -0.10 -7.59 3.12
N LEU A 130 1.03 -8.30 3.22
CA LEU A 130 1.23 -9.58 2.53
C LEU A 130 0.27 -10.67 2.99
N GLU A 131 0.05 -10.80 4.29
CA GLU A 131 -0.90 -11.76 4.86
C GLU A 131 -2.32 -11.48 4.40
N GLY A 132 -2.72 -10.20 4.38
CA GLY A 132 -4.01 -9.77 3.85
C GLY A 132 -4.18 -10.13 2.37
N LEU A 133 -3.17 -9.83 1.54
CA LEU A 133 -3.17 -10.17 0.12
C LEU A 133 -3.22 -11.69 -0.10
N ALA A 134 -2.47 -12.48 0.66
CA ALA A 134 -2.47 -13.94 0.56
C ALA A 134 -3.82 -14.54 0.91
N GLY A 135 -4.44 -14.07 1.99
CA GLY A 135 -5.79 -14.50 2.40
C GLY A 135 -6.85 -14.16 1.35
N MET A 136 -6.82 -12.92 0.84
CA MET A 136 -7.76 -12.47 -0.19
C MET A 136 -7.55 -13.23 -1.52
N ALA A 137 -6.31 -13.52 -1.91
CA ALA A 137 -6.00 -14.28 -3.12
C ALA A 137 -6.62 -15.67 -3.10
N GLN A 138 -6.58 -16.35 -1.95
CA GLN A 138 -7.23 -17.65 -1.78
C GLN A 138 -8.75 -17.55 -1.96
N SER A 139 -9.39 -16.57 -1.33
CA SER A 139 -10.84 -16.39 -1.38
C SER A 139 -11.33 -16.00 -2.78
N ARG A 140 -10.59 -15.16 -3.49
CA ARG A 140 -10.93 -14.71 -4.85
C ARG A 140 -10.37 -15.60 -5.97
N ARG A 141 -9.71 -16.73 -5.64
CA ARG A 141 -9.07 -17.66 -6.60
C ARG A 141 -8.08 -16.97 -7.55
N CYS A 142 -7.37 -15.98 -7.05
CA CYS A 142 -6.35 -15.24 -7.77
C CYS A 142 -4.97 -15.79 -7.44
N GLN A 143 -4.11 -15.96 -8.46
CA GLN A 143 -2.74 -16.38 -8.24
C GLN A 143 -1.89 -15.20 -7.76
N LEU A 144 -1.29 -15.36 -6.58
CA LEU A 144 -0.36 -14.38 -6.03
C LEU A 144 1.08 -14.86 -6.21
N SER A 145 1.92 -14.03 -6.82
CA SER A 145 3.34 -14.32 -7.01
C SER A 145 4.20 -13.26 -6.30
N LEU A 146 5.10 -13.75 -5.47
CA LEU A 146 6.06 -12.96 -4.70
C LEU A 146 7.48 -13.39 -5.05
N PRO A 147 8.45 -12.45 -5.15
CA PRO A 147 9.86 -12.80 -5.23
C PRO A 147 10.28 -13.53 -3.94
N GLN A 148 10.80 -14.77 -4.08
CA GLN A 148 11.26 -15.56 -2.94
C GLN A 148 12.79 -15.59 -2.81
N ARG A 149 13.50 -15.45 -3.93
CA ARG A 149 14.96 -15.56 -4.01
C ARG A 149 15.67 -14.20 -4.13
N VAL A 150 14.91 -13.19 -4.41
CA VAL A 150 15.40 -11.82 -4.67
C VAL A 150 14.58 -10.89 -3.80
N PRO A 151 15.17 -9.86 -3.20
CA PRO A 151 14.40 -8.85 -2.49
C PRO A 151 13.33 -8.23 -3.38
N CYS A 152 12.14 -8.01 -2.83
CA CYS A 152 11.04 -7.35 -3.57
C CYS A 152 11.27 -5.83 -3.73
N ASN A 153 12.24 -5.26 -3.02
CA ASN A 153 12.62 -3.85 -3.04
C ASN A 153 13.74 -3.56 -4.07
N ASP A 154 14.32 -2.38 -4.00
CA ASP A 154 15.38 -1.89 -4.89
C ASP A 154 16.62 -2.79 -4.94
N GLY A 155 16.86 -3.61 -3.91
CA GLY A 155 17.91 -4.62 -3.91
C GLY A 155 17.78 -5.67 -5.03
N GLY A 156 16.59 -5.82 -5.62
CA GLY A 156 16.33 -6.72 -6.74
C GLY A 156 16.59 -6.11 -8.14
N ILE A 157 16.78 -4.79 -8.26
CA ILE A 157 16.84 -4.08 -9.54
C ILE A 157 17.98 -4.57 -10.42
N SER A 158 19.19 -4.72 -9.87
CA SER A 158 20.36 -5.14 -10.64
C SER A 158 20.21 -6.52 -11.26
N LEU A 159 19.60 -7.46 -10.56
CA LEU A 159 19.30 -8.78 -11.10
C LEU A 159 18.22 -8.71 -12.19
N GLY A 160 17.20 -7.89 -12.00
CA GLY A 160 16.16 -7.63 -13.00
C GLY A 160 16.74 -7.06 -14.30
N GLN A 161 17.65 -6.10 -14.19
CA GLN A 161 18.36 -5.53 -15.35
C GLN A 161 19.20 -6.58 -16.07
N ALA A 162 19.97 -7.41 -15.36
CA ALA A 162 20.76 -8.49 -15.94
C ALA A 162 19.86 -9.53 -16.66
N ALA A 163 18.74 -9.90 -16.05
CA ALA A 163 17.78 -10.83 -16.66
C ALA A 163 17.15 -10.26 -17.94
N ALA A 164 16.85 -8.96 -17.97
CA ALA A 164 16.30 -8.29 -19.16
C ALA A 164 17.29 -8.32 -20.33
N VAL A 165 18.58 -8.00 -20.06
CA VAL A 165 19.64 -8.06 -21.08
C VAL A 165 19.81 -9.47 -21.63
N VAL A 166 19.86 -10.51 -20.78
CA VAL A 166 20.00 -11.90 -21.21
C VAL A 166 18.82 -12.34 -22.09
N ARG A 167 17.62 -11.87 -21.83
CA ARG A 167 16.44 -12.15 -22.66
C ARG A 167 16.53 -11.51 -24.03
N GLN A 168 17.00 -10.26 -24.10
CA GLN A 168 17.21 -9.57 -25.40
C GLN A 168 18.27 -10.22 -26.28
N TRP A 169 19.29 -10.86 -25.67
CA TRP A 169 20.35 -11.56 -26.43
C TRP A 169 19.95 -12.96 -26.95
N LYS A 170 18.86 -13.51 -26.46
CA LYS A 170 18.34 -14.83 -26.89
C LYS A 170 17.21 -14.75 -27.92
N GLY A 171 16.79 -13.56 -28.28
CA GLY A 171 15.79 -13.30 -29.33
C GLY A 171 16.45 -12.74 -30.58
#